data_4b43effbebc5bfb3c9ef4361684f4e09
#
_entry.id   4b43effbebc5bfb3c9ef4361684f4e09
#
_cell.length_a   1.000
_cell.length_b   1.000
_cell.length_c   1.000
_cell.angle_alpha   90.00
_cell.angle_beta   90.00
_cell.angle_gamma   90.00
#
_symmetry.space_group_name_H-M   'P 1'
#
loop_
_entity.id
_entity.type
_entity.pdbx_description
1 polymer ?
#
loop_
_entity_poly.entity_id
_entity_poly.type
_entity_poly.pdbx_seq_one_letter_code
_entity_poly.pdbx_strand_id
1 'polypeptide(L)'
;MTLKTFAATLVLTLSATGAQLPELRIEATVGASIFHIKNVAPQPLTAYLVELVGYPGSAFTLVQDEITSEPVPAGGEKNLKVTDMTVGAAPEYVKVQAALYADGSSGGTPEKVAQLVEHRRFILQTTRELIGRLEKAQSAGTPKATLMADLKQWTGAMQPASRRERSSPAGINQAAGRRLIEDTAARLDASSLDEVLTGLHAAERSLASSKPAV
;
A
#
# COMPACT_ATOMS: atom_id res chain seq x y z
N MET A 1 -30.59 41.27 -44.94
CA MET A 1 -30.95 40.05 -44.14
C MET A 1 -29.69 39.44 -43.62
N THR A 2 -29.35 39.69 -42.36
CA THR A 2 -28.13 39.19 -41.72
C THR A 2 -28.47 38.05 -40.80
N LEU A 3 -28.01 36.82 -41.18
CA LEU A 3 -28.18 35.58 -40.42
C LEU A 3 -27.19 35.61 -39.23
N LYS A 4 -27.72 35.64 -38.00
CA LYS A 4 -26.92 35.47 -36.77
C LYS A 4 -26.80 33.99 -36.44
N THR A 5 -25.61 33.45 -36.62
CA THR A 5 -25.28 32.07 -36.21
C THR A 5 -25.06 32.04 -34.68
N PHE A 6 -25.91 31.35 -33.96
CA PHE A 6 -25.72 31.03 -32.52
C PHE A 6 -24.83 29.80 -32.41
N ALA A 7 -23.62 29.99 -31.89
CA ALA A 7 -22.78 28.88 -31.48
C ALA A 7 -23.20 28.43 -30.07
N ALA A 8 -23.78 27.25 -29.95
CA ALA A 8 -24.06 26.61 -28.66
C ALA A 8 -22.78 25.96 -28.16
N THR A 9 -22.18 26.54 -27.12
CA THR A 9 -21.04 25.92 -26.42
C THR A 9 -21.57 24.86 -25.47
N LEU A 10 -21.35 23.57 -25.81
CA LEU A 10 -21.65 22.42 -24.96
C LEU A 10 -20.59 22.36 -23.86
N VAL A 11 -20.91 22.81 -22.65
CA VAL A 11 -20.06 22.62 -21.47
C VAL A 11 -20.28 21.20 -20.97
N LEU A 12 -19.36 20.27 -21.32
CA LEU A 12 -19.29 18.96 -20.65
C LEU A 12 -18.77 19.18 -19.23
N THR A 13 -19.65 19.19 -18.25
CA THR A 13 -19.28 19.03 -16.84
C THR A 13 -18.86 17.57 -16.64
N LEU A 14 -17.53 17.29 -16.63
CA LEU A 14 -17.02 16.07 -16.08
C LEU A 14 -17.32 16.06 -14.57
N SER A 15 -18.38 15.40 -14.18
CA SER A 15 -18.58 15.00 -12.79
C SER A 15 -17.47 13.99 -12.47
N ALA A 16 -16.48 14.39 -11.69
CA ALA A 16 -15.51 13.47 -11.11
C ALA A 16 -16.24 12.62 -10.06
N THR A 17 -17.00 11.62 -10.51
CA THR A 17 -17.47 10.54 -9.65
C THR A 17 -16.23 9.73 -9.29
N GLY A 18 -15.82 9.76 -8.02
CA GLY A 18 -14.74 8.93 -7.51
C GLY A 18 -15.01 7.45 -7.88
N ALA A 19 -13.97 6.68 -8.13
CA ALA A 19 -14.12 5.25 -8.42
C ALA A 19 -14.81 4.53 -7.25
N GLN A 20 -15.53 3.47 -7.55
CA GLN A 20 -16.26 2.68 -6.55
C GLN A 20 -15.26 1.98 -5.62
N LEU A 21 -15.52 2.03 -4.30
CA LEU A 21 -14.72 1.30 -3.32
C LEU A 21 -14.93 -0.22 -3.47
N PRO A 22 -13.89 -1.03 -3.21
CA PRO A 22 -14.05 -2.49 -3.18
C PRO A 22 -15.00 -2.92 -2.05
N GLU A 23 -15.69 -4.02 -2.26
CA GLU A 23 -16.52 -4.64 -1.24
C GLU A 23 -15.63 -5.37 -0.22
N LEU A 24 -16.00 -5.28 1.06
CA LEU A 24 -15.36 -5.98 2.15
C LEU A 24 -16.35 -6.93 2.81
N ARG A 25 -16.02 -8.22 2.86
CA ARG A 25 -16.68 -9.21 3.69
C ARG A 25 -15.68 -9.75 4.72
N ILE A 26 -16.11 -9.94 5.95
CA ILE A 26 -15.26 -10.41 7.04
C ILE A 26 -15.79 -11.76 7.53
N GLU A 27 -14.90 -12.73 7.61
CA GLU A 27 -15.13 -14.05 8.15
C GLU A 27 -14.29 -14.24 9.42
N ALA A 28 -14.97 -14.50 10.55
CA ALA A 28 -14.29 -14.79 11.80
C ALA A 28 -13.74 -16.24 11.79
N THR A 29 -12.47 -16.41 12.19
CA THR A 29 -11.82 -17.68 12.36
C THR A 29 -11.20 -17.80 13.74
N VAL A 30 -10.71 -18.98 14.12
CA VAL A 30 -10.04 -19.16 15.41
C VAL A 30 -8.74 -18.35 15.44
N GLY A 31 -8.71 -17.33 16.32
CA GLY A 31 -7.55 -16.45 16.52
C GLY A 31 -7.24 -15.48 15.39
N ALA A 32 -8.15 -15.30 14.41
CA ALA A 32 -7.95 -14.39 13.29
C ALA A 32 -9.29 -13.98 12.65
N SER A 33 -9.21 -13.04 11.70
CA SER A 33 -10.29 -12.75 10.76
C SER A 33 -9.77 -12.85 9.34
N ILE A 34 -10.59 -13.35 8.40
CA ILE A 34 -10.28 -13.33 6.97
C ILE A 34 -11.06 -12.17 6.36
N PHE A 35 -10.34 -11.23 5.74
CA PHE A 35 -10.90 -10.13 4.99
C PHE A 35 -10.95 -10.53 3.52
N HIS A 36 -12.15 -10.59 2.96
CA HIS A 36 -12.43 -10.83 1.55
C HIS A 36 -12.62 -9.46 0.89
N ILE A 37 -11.63 -9.04 0.11
CA ILE A 37 -11.64 -7.77 -0.62
C ILE A 37 -11.99 -8.06 -2.08
N LYS A 38 -13.19 -7.69 -2.50
CA LYS A 38 -13.67 -7.87 -3.86
C LYS A 38 -13.59 -6.58 -4.63
N ASN A 39 -12.85 -6.60 -5.73
CA ASN A 39 -12.79 -5.46 -6.64
C ASN A 39 -14.06 -5.41 -7.51
N VAL A 40 -14.92 -4.41 -7.27
CA VAL A 40 -16.15 -4.19 -8.03
C VAL A 40 -16.00 -3.09 -9.09
N ALA A 41 -14.83 -2.44 -9.16
CA ALA A 41 -14.51 -1.49 -10.21
C ALA A 41 -14.04 -2.19 -11.49
N PRO A 42 -14.15 -1.53 -12.68
CA PRO A 42 -13.72 -2.10 -13.94
C PRO A 42 -12.19 -2.13 -14.13
N GLN A 43 -11.45 -1.43 -13.27
CA GLN A 43 -9.99 -1.34 -13.31
C GLN A 43 -9.35 -2.22 -12.24
N PRO A 44 -8.14 -2.76 -12.44
CA PRO A 44 -7.42 -3.50 -11.41
C PRO A 44 -7.18 -2.63 -10.17
N LEU A 45 -7.50 -3.16 -8.99
CA LEU A 45 -7.28 -2.53 -7.70
C LEU A 45 -5.80 -2.71 -7.29
N THR A 46 -5.10 -1.60 -7.09
CA THR A 46 -3.66 -1.60 -6.80
C THR A 46 -3.33 -1.29 -5.34
N ALA A 47 -4.20 -0.56 -4.63
CA ALA A 47 -4.05 -0.35 -3.19
C ALA A 47 -5.39 -0.08 -2.54
N TYR A 48 -5.49 -0.38 -1.24
CA TYR A 48 -6.67 -0.06 -0.44
C TYR A 48 -6.34 0.13 1.03
N LEU A 49 -7.20 0.89 1.70
CA LEU A 49 -7.10 1.22 3.11
C LEU A 49 -8.39 0.78 3.82
N VAL A 50 -8.23 -0.06 4.86
CA VAL A 50 -9.32 -0.56 5.70
C VAL A 50 -9.14 -0.01 7.11
N GLU A 51 -10.20 0.53 7.69
CA GLU A 51 -10.18 1.08 9.06
C GLU A 51 -11.35 0.57 9.89
N LEU A 52 -11.12 0.59 11.20
CA LEU A 52 -12.17 0.50 12.20
C LEU A 52 -12.73 1.91 12.43
N VAL A 53 -13.98 2.14 12.00
CA VAL A 53 -14.61 3.47 12.00
C VAL A 53 -15.69 3.55 13.07
N GLY A 54 -15.59 4.54 13.97
CA GLY A 54 -16.61 4.81 14.97
C GLY A 54 -16.68 3.81 16.14
N TYR A 55 -15.73 2.91 16.26
CA TYR A 55 -15.66 1.96 17.37
C TYR A 55 -14.98 2.60 18.58
N PRO A 56 -15.63 2.68 19.76
CA PRO A 56 -15.08 3.38 20.90
C PRO A 56 -13.87 2.66 21.51
N GLY A 57 -12.82 3.43 21.83
CA GLY A 57 -11.66 2.94 22.57
C GLY A 57 -10.70 2.03 21.81
N SER A 58 -10.90 1.83 20.50
CA SER A 58 -10.00 1.03 19.66
C SER A 58 -9.75 1.70 18.32
N ALA A 59 -8.56 1.48 17.76
CA ALA A 59 -8.18 1.93 16.43
C ALA A 59 -7.50 0.77 15.69
N PHE A 60 -7.84 0.62 14.43
CA PHE A 60 -7.20 -0.31 13.51
C PHE A 60 -7.16 0.32 12.13
N THR A 61 -6.02 0.22 11.48
CA THR A 61 -5.83 0.63 10.09
C THR A 61 -4.96 -0.41 9.40
N LEU A 62 -5.43 -0.92 8.28
CA LEU A 62 -4.71 -1.80 7.38
C LEU A 62 -4.52 -1.09 6.06
N VAL A 63 -3.28 -0.91 5.63
CA VAL A 63 -2.91 -0.43 4.30
C VAL A 63 -2.32 -1.60 3.53
N GLN A 64 -2.84 -1.83 2.34
CA GLN A 64 -2.35 -2.84 1.41
C GLN A 64 -2.03 -2.17 0.08
N ASP A 65 -0.82 -2.37 -0.44
CA ASP A 65 -0.41 -1.92 -1.77
C ASP A 65 0.08 -3.13 -2.58
N GLU A 66 -0.64 -3.42 -3.64
CA GLU A 66 -0.44 -4.59 -4.51
C GLU A 66 0.37 -4.25 -5.77
N ILE A 67 0.92 -3.04 -5.84
CA ILE A 67 1.60 -2.57 -7.06
C ILE A 67 2.88 -3.36 -7.37
N THR A 68 3.52 -3.94 -6.36
CA THR A 68 4.72 -4.77 -6.49
C THR A 68 4.43 -6.28 -6.45
N SER A 69 3.16 -6.65 -6.25
CA SER A 69 2.68 -8.02 -6.26
C SER A 69 1.70 -8.24 -7.40
N GLU A 70 0.51 -8.70 -7.12
CA GLU A 70 -0.52 -8.93 -8.11
C GLU A 70 -1.75 -8.07 -7.79
N PRO A 71 -2.01 -7.00 -8.58
CA PRO A 71 -3.23 -6.21 -8.45
C PRO A 71 -4.48 -7.07 -8.54
N VAL A 72 -5.51 -6.75 -7.75
CA VAL A 72 -6.77 -7.50 -7.80
C VAL A 72 -7.53 -7.13 -9.07
N PRO A 73 -7.72 -8.06 -10.01
CA PRO A 73 -8.37 -7.75 -11.29
C PRO A 73 -9.84 -7.33 -11.09
N ALA A 74 -10.44 -6.72 -12.10
CA ALA A 74 -11.86 -6.40 -12.11
C ALA A 74 -12.71 -7.65 -11.82
N GLY A 75 -13.62 -7.57 -10.85
CA GLY A 75 -14.43 -8.70 -10.37
C GLY A 75 -13.68 -9.73 -9.53
N GLY A 76 -12.35 -9.61 -9.40
CA GLY A 76 -11.53 -10.50 -8.59
C GLY A 76 -11.67 -10.26 -7.08
N GLU A 77 -11.25 -11.24 -6.29
CA GLU A 77 -11.27 -11.20 -4.84
C GLU A 77 -9.89 -11.56 -4.27
N LYS A 78 -9.46 -10.85 -3.22
CA LYS A 78 -8.27 -11.15 -2.44
C LYS A 78 -8.63 -11.43 -1.00
N ASN A 79 -8.08 -12.51 -0.45
CA ASN A 79 -8.28 -12.91 0.93
C ASN A 79 -7.05 -12.58 1.77
N LEU A 80 -7.26 -11.86 2.87
CA LEU A 80 -6.22 -11.48 3.82
C LEU A 80 -6.52 -12.04 5.19
N LYS A 81 -5.58 -12.78 5.77
CA LYS A 81 -5.67 -13.23 7.16
C LYS A 81 -5.12 -12.13 8.08
N VAL A 82 -5.98 -11.60 8.95
CA VAL A 82 -5.67 -10.56 9.95
C VAL A 82 -5.67 -11.21 11.33
N THR A 83 -4.49 -11.35 11.92
CA THR A 83 -4.29 -12.07 13.19
C THR A 83 -4.40 -11.16 14.42
N ASP A 84 -4.10 -9.85 14.27
CA ASP A 84 -4.02 -8.91 15.39
C ASP A 84 -5.39 -8.32 15.79
N MET A 85 -6.46 -8.77 15.15
CA MET A 85 -7.80 -8.24 15.35
C MET A 85 -8.84 -9.37 15.35
N THR A 86 -9.40 -9.64 16.51
CA THR A 86 -10.60 -10.46 16.65
C THR A 86 -11.83 -9.61 16.28
N VAL A 87 -12.04 -9.39 14.99
CA VAL A 87 -13.13 -8.54 14.46
C VAL A 87 -14.49 -9.22 14.53
N GLY A 88 -14.54 -10.49 14.91
CA GLY A 88 -15.79 -11.26 14.98
C GLY A 88 -16.91 -10.65 15.86
N ALA A 89 -16.56 -9.62 16.67
CA ALA A 89 -17.53 -8.94 17.53
C ALA A 89 -18.11 -7.63 16.92
N ALA A 90 -17.51 -7.06 15.86
CA ALA A 90 -17.92 -5.76 15.33
C ALA A 90 -17.55 -5.54 13.85
N PRO A 91 -17.90 -6.49 12.93
CA PRO A 91 -17.51 -6.36 11.52
C PRO A 91 -18.13 -5.13 10.83
N GLU A 92 -19.26 -4.65 11.33
CA GLU A 92 -19.97 -3.46 10.82
C GLU A 92 -19.17 -2.17 10.96
N TYR A 93 -18.20 -2.10 11.88
CA TYR A 93 -17.33 -0.94 12.05
C TYR A 93 -16.10 -0.97 11.15
N VAL A 94 -15.80 -2.09 10.51
CA VAL A 94 -14.66 -2.22 9.60
C VAL A 94 -15.07 -1.81 8.20
N LYS A 95 -14.41 -0.79 7.65
CA LYS A 95 -14.77 -0.18 6.36
C LYS A 95 -13.55 -0.02 5.47
N VAL A 96 -13.73 -0.22 4.17
CA VAL A 96 -12.79 0.30 3.18
C VAL A 96 -12.98 1.80 3.10
N GLN A 97 -11.91 2.56 3.32
CA GLN A 97 -11.94 4.03 3.36
C GLN A 97 -11.36 4.67 2.12
N ALA A 98 -10.44 3.97 1.44
CA ALA A 98 -9.84 4.43 0.18
C ALA A 98 -9.38 3.26 -0.68
N ALA A 99 -9.29 3.50 -1.98
CA ALA A 99 -8.76 2.59 -2.98
C ALA A 99 -8.05 3.35 -4.10
N LEU A 100 -7.00 2.74 -4.67
CA LEU A 100 -6.29 3.20 -5.87
C LEU A 100 -6.39 2.13 -6.95
N TYR A 101 -6.52 2.56 -8.21
CA TYR A 101 -6.67 1.69 -9.35
C TYR A 101 -5.54 1.89 -10.38
N ALA A 102 -5.33 0.90 -11.24
CA ALA A 102 -4.21 0.87 -12.19
C ALA A 102 -4.23 2.03 -13.21
N ASP A 103 -5.40 2.59 -13.52
CA ASP A 103 -5.56 3.74 -14.42
C ASP A 103 -5.27 5.09 -13.74
N GLY A 104 -5.10 5.10 -12.42
CA GLY A 104 -4.90 6.30 -11.59
C GLY A 104 -6.17 6.84 -10.97
N SER A 105 -7.33 6.24 -11.26
CA SER A 105 -8.56 6.58 -10.55
C SER A 105 -8.48 6.15 -9.08
N SER A 106 -9.28 6.80 -8.25
CA SER A 106 -9.32 6.53 -6.81
C SER A 106 -10.74 6.62 -6.25
N GLY A 107 -11.02 5.84 -5.22
CA GLY A 107 -12.26 5.89 -4.46
C GLY A 107 -12.01 6.22 -3.00
N GLY A 108 -13.01 6.80 -2.33
CA GLY A 108 -12.94 7.16 -0.91
C GLY A 108 -12.76 8.65 -0.66
N THR A 109 -12.49 9.02 0.61
CA THR A 109 -12.27 10.42 0.96
C THR A 109 -10.91 10.90 0.48
N PRO A 110 -10.78 12.17 0.04
CA PRO A 110 -9.50 12.71 -0.45
C PRO A 110 -8.34 12.54 0.54
N GLU A 111 -8.61 12.67 1.82
CA GLU A 111 -7.63 12.49 2.89
C GLU A 111 -7.09 11.05 2.93
N LYS A 112 -7.98 10.04 2.84
CA LYS A 112 -7.58 8.62 2.88
C LYS A 112 -6.90 8.19 1.58
N VAL A 113 -7.32 8.74 0.45
CA VAL A 113 -6.63 8.57 -0.84
C VAL A 113 -5.21 9.14 -0.75
N ALA A 114 -5.05 10.36 -0.22
CA ALA A 114 -3.73 10.97 -0.01
C ALA A 114 -2.84 10.13 0.92
N GLN A 115 -3.42 9.49 1.95
CA GLN A 115 -2.70 8.58 2.83
C GLN A 115 -2.16 7.35 2.08
N LEU A 116 -2.92 6.76 1.14
CA LEU A 116 -2.46 5.66 0.29
C LEU A 116 -1.32 6.09 -0.64
N VAL A 117 -1.45 7.26 -1.26
CA VAL A 117 -0.41 7.81 -2.15
C VAL A 117 0.88 8.08 -1.37
N GLU A 118 0.78 8.64 -0.17
CA GLU A 118 1.93 8.90 0.69
C GLU A 118 2.58 7.60 1.19
N HIS A 119 1.77 6.59 1.50
CA HIS A 119 2.29 5.25 1.82
C HIS A 119 3.14 4.69 0.67
N ARG A 120 2.62 4.73 -0.56
CA ARG A 120 3.34 4.27 -1.76
C ARG A 120 4.62 5.05 -2.00
N ARG A 121 4.60 6.37 -1.82
CA ARG A 121 5.78 7.24 -1.91
C ARG A 121 6.84 6.84 -0.88
N PHE A 122 6.44 6.59 0.35
CA PHE A 122 7.33 6.15 1.40
C PHE A 122 7.99 4.80 1.07
N ILE A 123 7.23 3.83 0.57
CA ILE A 123 7.77 2.53 0.16
C ILE A 123 8.73 2.67 -1.02
N LEU A 124 8.42 3.50 -2.02
CA LEU A 124 9.34 3.80 -3.12
C LEU A 124 10.67 4.38 -2.61
N GLN A 125 10.61 5.36 -1.71
CA GLN A 125 11.81 5.96 -1.12
C GLN A 125 12.63 4.94 -0.32
N THR A 126 11.97 4.12 0.49
CA THR A 126 12.62 3.04 1.26
C THR A 126 13.27 2.01 0.33
N THR A 127 12.60 1.64 -0.77
CA THR A 127 13.14 0.72 -1.79
C THR A 127 14.41 1.28 -2.42
N ARG A 128 14.42 2.57 -2.80
CA ARG A 128 15.58 3.24 -3.37
C ARG A 128 16.76 3.31 -2.39
N GLU A 129 16.48 3.64 -1.14
CA GLU A 129 17.53 3.66 -0.12
C GLU A 129 18.11 2.26 0.11
N LEU A 130 17.27 1.23 0.13
CA LEU A 130 17.68 -0.16 0.26
C LEU A 130 18.57 -0.60 -0.91
N ILE A 131 18.18 -0.31 -2.16
CA ILE A 131 18.98 -0.55 -3.36
C ILE A 131 20.36 0.11 -3.22
N GLY A 132 20.40 1.41 -2.90
CA GLY A 132 21.66 2.13 -2.76
C GLY A 132 22.60 1.55 -1.69
N ARG A 133 22.05 1.07 -0.55
CA ARG A 133 22.85 0.38 0.48
C ARG A 133 23.41 -0.95 -0.02
N LEU A 134 22.60 -1.75 -0.72
CA LEU A 134 23.03 -3.04 -1.25
C LEU A 134 24.07 -2.90 -2.36
N GLU A 135 23.90 -1.97 -3.30
CA GLU A 135 24.87 -1.68 -4.37
C GLU A 135 26.20 -1.18 -3.81
N LYS A 136 26.15 -0.31 -2.79
CA LYS A 136 27.36 0.15 -2.08
C LYS A 136 28.08 -1.01 -1.39
N ALA A 137 27.34 -1.89 -0.73
CA ALA A 137 27.91 -3.08 -0.08
C ALA A 137 28.53 -4.03 -1.11
N GLN A 138 27.89 -4.24 -2.25
CA GLN A 138 28.38 -5.03 -3.37
C GLN A 138 29.70 -4.48 -3.91
N SER A 139 29.71 -3.17 -4.22
CA SER A 139 30.91 -2.50 -4.78
C SER A 139 32.09 -2.50 -3.81
N ALA A 140 31.84 -2.45 -2.51
CA ALA A 140 32.84 -2.48 -1.46
C ALA A 140 33.28 -3.90 -1.08
N GLY A 141 32.69 -4.95 -1.64
CA GLY A 141 32.91 -6.34 -1.22
C GLY A 141 32.56 -6.59 0.25
N THR A 142 31.55 -5.88 0.77
CA THR A 142 31.16 -5.97 2.18
C THR A 142 30.71 -7.38 2.54
N PRO A 143 31.25 -8.00 3.61
CA PRO A 143 30.82 -9.31 4.04
C PRO A 143 29.30 -9.34 4.36
N LYS A 144 28.63 -10.42 3.98
CA LYS A 144 27.18 -10.60 4.21
C LYS A 144 26.79 -10.34 5.68
N ALA A 145 27.57 -10.82 6.64
CA ALA A 145 27.30 -10.61 8.07
C ALA A 145 27.26 -9.12 8.46
N THR A 146 28.17 -8.31 7.88
CA THR A 146 28.22 -6.86 8.11
C THR A 146 26.99 -6.17 7.48
N LEU A 147 26.62 -6.55 6.26
CA LEU A 147 25.45 -6.04 5.58
C LEU A 147 24.16 -6.36 6.37
N MET A 148 24.02 -7.59 6.85
CA MET A 148 22.90 -8.00 7.69
C MET A 148 22.81 -7.21 9.00
N ALA A 149 23.96 -6.91 9.63
CA ALA A 149 24.01 -6.08 10.83
C ALA A 149 23.55 -4.64 10.55
N ASP A 150 23.97 -4.05 9.41
CA ASP A 150 23.52 -2.72 8.98
C ASP A 150 22.00 -2.66 8.76
N LEU A 151 21.42 -3.64 8.06
CA LEU A 151 19.97 -3.72 7.82
C LEU A 151 19.21 -3.87 9.15
N LYS A 152 19.71 -4.68 10.08
CA LYS A 152 19.13 -4.84 11.41
C LYS A 152 19.19 -3.56 12.24
N GLN A 153 20.29 -2.83 12.15
CA GLN A 153 20.42 -1.53 12.83
C GLN A 153 19.42 -0.53 12.25
N TRP A 154 19.27 -0.50 10.92
CA TRP A 154 18.29 0.38 10.26
C TRP A 154 16.85 0.07 10.67
N THR A 155 16.43 -1.20 10.67
CA THR A 155 15.08 -1.60 11.14
C THR A 155 14.87 -1.26 12.62
N GLY A 156 15.90 -1.36 13.45
CA GLY A 156 15.85 -0.94 14.85
C GLY A 156 15.53 0.55 15.04
N ALA A 157 16.09 1.40 14.18
CA ALA A 157 15.83 2.84 14.18
C ALA A 157 14.40 3.23 13.72
N MET A 158 13.71 2.33 13.00
CA MET A 158 12.33 2.54 12.53
C MET A 158 11.27 2.10 13.54
N GLN A 159 11.62 1.68 14.75
CA GLN A 159 10.65 1.23 15.74
C GLN A 159 9.91 2.42 16.35
N PRO A 160 8.56 2.42 16.36
CA PRO A 160 7.79 3.48 17.00
C PRO A 160 7.92 3.39 18.52
N ALA A 161 8.05 4.54 19.18
CA ALA A 161 8.22 4.64 20.63
C ALA A 161 6.93 4.32 21.42
N SER A 162 5.75 4.46 20.80
CA SER A 162 4.47 4.31 21.47
C SER A 162 3.42 3.56 20.62
N ARG A 163 2.36 3.06 21.30
CA ARG A 163 1.21 2.46 20.62
C ARG A 163 0.49 3.48 19.71
N ARG A 164 0.41 4.74 20.14
CA ARG A 164 -0.23 5.82 19.37
C ARG A 164 0.52 6.09 18.07
N GLU A 165 1.85 6.10 18.12
CA GLU A 165 2.68 6.26 16.93
C GLU A 165 2.50 5.10 15.95
N ARG A 166 2.43 3.85 16.43
CA ARG A 166 2.18 2.67 15.58
C ARG A 166 0.89 2.77 14.76
N SER A 167 -0.15 3.38 15.32
CA SER A 167 -1.46 3.54 14.66
C SER A 167 -1.57 4.82 13.83
N SER A 168 -0.55 5.68 13.82
CA SER A 168 -0.52 6.87 12.96
C SER A 168 -0.16 6.49 11.52
N PRO A 169 -0.54 7.30 10.51
CA PRO A 169 -0.10 7.10 9.13
C PRO A 169 1.41 6.94 8.98
N ALA A 170 2.19 7.76 9.70
CA ALA A 170 3.64 7.67 9.71
C ALA A 170 4.13 6.34 10.32
N GLY A 171 3.54 5.90 11.43
CA GLY A 171 3.89 4.62 12.05
C GLY A 171 3.54 3.41 11.19
N ILE A 172 2.42 3.46 10.46
CA ILE A 172 2.04 2.43 9.49
C ILE A 172 3.08 2.37 8.36
N ASN A 173 3.50 3.52 7.83
CA ASN A 173 4.53 3.60 6.80
C ASN A 173 5.87 3.05 7.30
N GLN A 174 6.30 3.43 8.50
CA GLN A 174 7.52 2.91 9.12
C GLN A 174 7.47 1.39 9.32
N ALA A 175 6.32 0.85 9.77
CA ALA A 175 6.14 -0.59 9.92
C ALA A 175 6.24 -1.33 8.58
N ALA A 176 5.66 -0.77 7.50
CA ALA A 176 5.75 -1.33 6.16
C ALA A 176 7.18 -1.28 5.61
N GLY A 177 7.89 -0.14 5.76
CA GLY A 177 9.30 -0.01 5.36
C GLY A 177 10.21 -0.97 6.13
N ARG A 178 10.00 -1.11 7.44
CA ARG A 178 10.74 -2.09 8.25
C ARG A 178 10.51 -3.51 7.74
N ARG A 179 9.25 -3.90 7.45
CA ARG A 179 8.94 -5.22 6.89
C ARG A 179 9.64 -5.44 5.55
N LEU A 180 9.65 -4.46 4.66
CA LEU A 180 10.36 -4.53 3.38
C LEU A 180 11.86 -4.83 3.59
N ILE A 181 12.51 -4.17 4.55
CA ILE A 181 13.92 -4.38 4.86
C ILE A 181 14.14 -5.78 5.48
N GLU A 182 13.30 -6.19 6.42
CA GLU A 182 13.35 -7.52 7.06
C GLU A 182 13.15 -8.66 6.03
N ASP A 183 12.17 -8.53 5.14
CA ASP A 183 11.92 -9.49 4.06
C ASP A 183 13.10 -9.54 3.06
N THR A 184 13.72 -8.39 2.78
CA THR A 184 14.93 -8.33 1.94
C THR A 184 16.12 -9.01 2.63
N ALA A 185 16.31 -8.78 3.92
CA ALA A 185 17.34 -9.46 4.71
C ALA A 185 17.12 -10.99 4.71
N ALA A 186 15.89 -11.45 4.90
CA ALA A 186 15.56 -12.88 4.83
C ALA A 186 15.84 -13.47 3.43
N ARG A 187 15.54 -12.72 2.36
CA ARG A 187 15.86 -13.15 0.98
C ARG A 187 17.36 -13.23 0.73
N LEU A 188 18.16 -12.31 1.28
CA LEU A 188 19.62 -12.38 1.20
C LEU A 188 20.20 -13.63 1.85
N ASP A 189 19.50 -14.27 2.80
CA ASP A 189 19.92 -15.55 3.36
C ASP A 189 19.75 -16.71 2.39
N ALA A 190 18.73 -16.65 1.53
CA ALA A 190 18.35 -17.74 0.61
C ALA A 190 18.82 -17.52 -0.83
N SER A 191 19.16 -16.27 -1.22
CA SER A 191 19.47 -15.89 -2.60
C SER A 191 20.77 -15.07 -2.68
N SER A 192 21.29 -14.91 -3.90
CA SER A 192 22.42 -14.05 -4.17
C SER A 192 22.03 -12.56 -4.05
N LEU A 193 23.02 -11.69 -3.80
CA LEU A 193 22.80 -10.24 -3.76
C LEU A 193 22.28 -9.70 -5.10
N ASP A 194 22.76 -10.24 -6.23
CA ASP A 194 22.33 -9.84 -7.58
C ASP A 194 20.86 -10.16 -7.83
N GLU A 195 20.38 -11.34 -7.39
CA GLU A 195 18.96 -11.72 -7.50
C GLU A 195 18.07 -10.81 -6.66
N VAL A 196 18.51 -10.47 -5.44
CA VAL A 196 17.77 -9.57 -4.56
C VAL A 196 17.69 -8.16 -5.15
N LEU A 197 18.83 -7.62 -5.65
CA LEU A 197 18.87 -6.32 -6.33
C LEU A 197 17.98 -6.30 -7.58
N THR A 198 18.01 -7.34 -8.39
CA THR A 198 17.14 -7.48 -9.57
C THR A 198 15.67 -7.36 -9.19
N GLY A 199 15.24 -8.03 -8.11
CA GLY A 199 13.88 -7.97 -7.60
C GLY A 199 13.51 -6.58 -7.07
N LEU A 200 14.41 -5.92 -6.35
CA LEU A 200 14.20 -4.57 -5.83
C LEU A 200 14.10 -3.53 -6.95
N HIS A 201 14.94 -3.59 -7.97
CA HIS A 201 14.83 -2.72 -9.15
C HIS A 201 13.50 -2.95 -9.92
N ALA A 202 13.00 -4.18 -9.99
CA ALA A 202 11.69 -4.44 -10.57
C ALA A 202 10.58 -3.78 -9.74
N ALA A 203 10.62 -3.91 -8.41
CA ALA A 203 9.70 -3.27 -7.50
C ALA A 203 9.76 -1.73 -7.58
N GLU A 204 10.97 -1.16 -7.63
CA GLU A 204 11.16 0.28 -7.81
C GLU A 204 10.51 0.79 -9.09
N ARG A 205 10.72 0.11 -10.24
CA ARG A 205 10.09 0.49 -11.51
C ARG A 205 8.56 0.44 -11.43
N SER A 206 8.00 -0.60 -10.81
CA SER A 206 6.55 -0.73 -10.64
C SER A 206 5.98 0.41 -9.79
N LEU A 207 6.64 0.74 -8.66
CA LEU A 207 6.24 1.85 -7.79
C LEU A 207 6.38 3.20 -8.49
N ALA A 208 7.51 3.46 -9.17
CA ALA A 208 7.79 4.73 -9.83
C ALA A 208 6.87 5.00 -11.03
N SER A 209 6.41 3.94 -11.73
CA SER A 209 5.47 4.04 -12.84
C SER A 209 4.01 3.95 -12.42
N SER A 210 3.73 3.80 -11.13
CA SER A 210 2.38 3.64 -10.60
C SER A 210 1.52 4.88 -10.79
N LYS A 211 0.21 4.68 -10.82
CA LYS A 211 -0.78 5.75 -10.85
C LYS A 211 -1.65 5.67 -9.58
N PRO A 212 -2.05 6.82 -9.01
CA PRO A 212 -1.50 8.15 -9.30
C PRO A 212 0.01 8.22 -9.03
N ALA A 213 0.72 9.09 -9.72
CA ALA A 213 2.17 9.26 -9.58
C ALA A 213 2.57 9.60 -8.14
N VAL A 214 3.68 9.03 -7.67
CA VAL A 214 4.23 9.20 -6.31
C VAL A 214 5.55 9.95 -6.32
#